data_23f94eb364b09a2028b92092c0c9b855
#
_entry.id   23f94eb364b09a2028b92092c0c9b855
#
_cell.length_a   1.000
_cell.length_b   1.000
_cell.length_c   1.000
_cell.angle_alpha   90.00
_cell.angle_beta   90.00
_cell.angle_gamma   90.00
#
_symmetry.space_group_name_H-M   'P 1'
#
loop_
_entity.id
_entity.type
_entity.pdbx_description
1 polymer ?
#
loop_
_entity_poly.entity_id
_entity_poly.type
_entity_poly.pdbx_seq_one_letter_code
_entity_poly.pdbx_strand_id
1 'polypeptide(L)'
;MPYRHVFKLTSRLLRKLIAKEKGRMFTKFVSLVMASVVCVSLIGCTGVPDKVAPVEGFELPRYLGKWYEIARFDHSFEEGLSEVTATYSMRDDGGVKVINRGFSKEENTWDEAEGKAYFVESETTGHLKVSFFGPFYASYVIMELDKEGYQYALITGPDKDYLWILARTPSISEEVRTGLLEKARSAGYDVSKLIWVEHGQENL
;
A
#
# COMPACT_ATOMS: atom_id res chain seq x y z
N MET A 1 -27.95 17.91 72.10
CA MET A 1 -27.68 18.37 70.68
C MET A 1 -26.78 17.36 69.95
N PRO A 2 -27.30 16.27 69.40
CA PRO A 2 -26.44 15.33 68.62
C PRO A 2 -26.69 15.34 67.10
N TYR A 3 -27.65 16.11 66.58
CA TYR A 3 -28.02 16.01 65.16
C TYR A 3 -27.05 16.71 64.14
N ARG A 4 -26.15 17.55 64.58
CA ARG A 4 -25.29 18.34 63.71
C ARG A 4 -24.08 17.54 63.11
N HIS A 5 -23.68 16.44 63.77
CA HIS A 5 -22.56 15.61 63.33
C HIS A 5 -22.94 14.56 62.27
N VAL A 6 -24.14 14.03 62.34
CA VAL A 6 -24.59 12.99 61.37
C VAL A 6 -24.81 13.59 60.00
N PHE A 7 -25.33 14.82 59.88
CA PHE A 7 -25.57 15.49 58.60
C PHE A 7 -24.29 15.88 57.86
N LYS A 8 -23.20 16.16 58.56
CA LYS A 8 -21.88 16.45 57.92
C LYS A 8 -21.18 15.20 57.41
N LEU A 9 -21.41 14.04 58.04
CA LEU A 9 -20.77 12.77 57.60
C LEU A 9 -21.44 12.23 56.33
N THR A 10 -22.77 12.30 56.22
CA THR A 10 -23.53 11.85 55.05
C THR A 10 -23.23 12.71 53.82
N SER A 11 -23.11 14.04 53.99
CA SER A 11 -22.78 14.93 52.88
C SER A 11 -21.35 14.73 52.34
N ARG A 12 -20.38 14.38 53.20
CA ARG A 12 -19.00 14.05 52.77
C ARG A 12 -18.91 12.70 52.03
N LEU A 13 -19.63 11.69 52.48
CA LEU A 13 -19.73 10.38 51.83
C LEU A 13 -20.39 10.49 50.46
N LEU A 14 -21.50 11.24 50.36
CA LEU A 14 -22.21 11.46 49.11
C LEU A 14 -21.35 12.19 48.08
N ARG A 15 -20.60 13.24 48.50
CA ARG A 15 -19.65 13.93 47.61
C ARG A 15 -18.52 13.04 47.14
N LYS A 16 -17.99 12.13 47.96
CA LYS A 16 -16.96 11.17 47.59
C LYS A 16 -17.49 10.12 46.59
N LEU A 17 -18.71 9.66 46.77
CA LEU A 17 -19.36 8.73 45.85
C LEU A 17 -19.62 9.36 44.48
N ILE A 18 -20.15 10.59 44.43
CA ILE A 18 -20.38 11.34 43.19
C ILE A 18 -19.06 11.65 42.46
N ALA A 19 -17.99 12.01 43.17
CA ALA A 19 -16.69 12.26 42.61
C ALA A 19 -16.06 10.96 42.04
N LYS A 20 -16.24 9.82 42.71
CA LYS A 20 -15.78 8.51 42.25
C LYS A 20 -16.54 8.03 41.00
N GLU A 21 -17.84 8.26 40.92
CA GLU A 21 -18.64 7.95 39.73
C GLU A 21 -18.29 8.84 38.55
N LYS A 22 -18.11 10.16 38.73
CA LYS A 22 -17.66 11.08 37.71
C LYS A 22 -16.28 10.71 37.16
N GLY A 23 -15.32 10.33 38.03
CA GLY A 23 -14.01 9.84 37.63
C GLY A 23 -14.09 8.56 36.79
N ARG A 24 -14.93 7.61 37.21
CA ARG A 24 -15.13 6.34 36.50
C ARG A 24 -15.81 6.49 35.12
N MET A 25 -16.75 7.44 35.03
CA MET A 25 -17.43 7.78 33.77
C MET A 25 -16.49 8.53 32.82
N PHE A 26 -15.67 9.46 33.32
CA PHE A 26 -14.66 10.17 32.56
C PHE A 26 -13.57 9.23 32.03
N THR A 27 -13.09 8.28 32.85
CA THR A 27 -12.10 7.28 32.43
C THR A 27 -12.66 6.36 31.34
N LYS A 28 -13.92 5.93 31.46
CA LYS A 28 -14.58 5.13 30.41
C LYS A 28 -14.77 5.93 29.12
N PHE A 29 -15.11 7.21 29.21
CA PHE A 29 -15.28 8.09 28.05
C PHE A 29 -13.93 8.33 27.34
N VAL A 30 -12.86 8.60 28.09
CA VAL A 30 -11.51 8.75 27.56
C VAL A 30 -11.02 7.43 26.91
N SER A 31 -11.26 6.28 27.55
CA SER A 31 -10.93 4.97 26.96
C SER A 31 -11.71 4.69 25.67
N LEU A 32 -12.99 5.07 25.62
CA LEU A 32 -13.81 4.87 24.42
C LEU A 32 -13.34 5.78 23.26
N VAL A 33 -12.99 7.02 23.57
CA VAL A 33 -12.46 7.98 22.59
C VAL A 33 -11.06 7.54 22.11
N MET A 34 -10.18 7.09 23.01
CA MET A 34 -8.88 6.54 22.63
C MET A 34 -9.02 5.28 21.76
N ALA A 35 -9.95 4.38 22.09
CA ALA A 35 -10.21 3.19 21.27
C ALA A 35 -10.74 3.56 19.87
N SER A 36 -11.60 4.59 19.76
CA SER A 36 -12.11 5.06 18.47
C SER A 36 -11.01 5.73 17.62
N VAL A 37 -10.11 6.49 18.23
CA VAL A 37 -8.99 7.13 17.54
C VAL A 37 -7.98 6.09 17.04
N VAL A 38 -7.73 5.02 17.81
CA VAL A 38 -6.85 3.92 17.38
C VAL A 38 -7.47 3.12 16.22
N CYS A 39 -8.79 2.93 16.19
CA CYS A 39 -9.47 2.26 15.06
C CYS A 39 -9.41 3.07 13.76
N VAL A 40 -9.38 4.40 13.80
CA VAL A 40 -9.30 5.25 12.60
C VAL A 40 -7.88 5.27 12.00
N SER A 41 -6.85 5.05 12.81
CA SER A 41 -5.45 5.04 12.35
C SER A 41 -4.99 3.71 11.73
N LEU A 42 -5.84 2.68 11.65
CA LEU A 42 -5.55 1.39 11.00
C LEU A 42 -6.08 1.29 9.56
N ILE A 43 -6.66 2.37 9.02
CA ILE A 43 -7.00 2.43 7.59
C ILE A 43 -5.68 2.64 6.85
N GLY A 44 -5.06 1.56 6.41
CA GLY A 44 -3.94 1.63 5.47
C GLY A 44 -4.36 2.47 4.25
N CYS A 45 -3.41 3.16 3.63
CA CYS A 45 -3.64 3.93 2.39
C CYS A 45 -4.00 2.98 1.23
N THR A 46 -5.20 2.39 1.26
CA THR A 46 -5.70 1.44 0.26
C THR A 46 -6.68 2.08 -0.72
N GLY A 47 -6.70 3.40 -0.80
CA GLY A 47 -7.50 4.15 -1.76
C GLY A 47 -6.95 4.09 -3.19
N VAL A 48 -7.76 4.51 -4.14
CA VAL A 48 -7.39 4.70 -5.55
C VAL A 48 -7.21 6.20 -5.79
N PRO A 49 -6.14 6.67 -6.45
CA PRO A 49 -5.94 8.08 -6.75
C PRO A 49 -7.05 8.66 -7.62
N ASP A 50 -7.32 9.96 -7.49
CA ASP A 50 -8.29 10.66 -8.35
C ASP A 50 -7.97 10.48 -9.84
N LYS A 51 -9.01 10.24 -10.66
CA LYS A 51 -8.95 10.00 -12.10
C LYS A 51 -8.26 8.68 -12.50
N VAL A 52 -8.01 7.80 -11.55
CA VAL A 52 -7.54 6.43 -11.80
C VAL A 52 -8.70 5.47 -11.60
N ALA A 53 -8.79 4.48 -12.48
CA ALA A 53 -9.66 3.33 -12.29
C ALA A 53 -8.81 2.05 -12.43
N PRO A 54 -8.95 1.08 -11.54
CA PRO A 54 -8.31 -0.22 -11.73
C PRO A 54 -8.89 -0.94 -12.95
N VAL A 55 -8.10 -1.78 -13.59
CA VAL A 55 -8.58 -2.60 -14.70
C VAL A 55 -9.60 -3.64 -14.19
N GLU A 56 -10.66 -3.84 -14.97
CA GLU A 56 -11.66 -4.88 -14.74
C GLU A 56 -11.34 -6.13 -15.56
N GLY A 57 -11.89 -7.29 -15.14
CA GLY A 57 -11.61 -8.57 -15.78
C GLY A 57 -10.16 -9.04 -15.58
N PHE A 58 -9.58 -8.70 -14.44
CA PHE A 58 -8.26 -9.12 -14.04
C PHE A 58 -8.24 -10.63 -13.72
N GLU A 59 -7.21 -11.32 -14.19
CA GLU A 59 -7.00 -12.76 -13.98
C GLU A 59 -5.65 -12.98 -13.30
N LEU A 60 -5.65 -13.14 -11.97
CA LEU A 60 -4.42 -13.30 -11.19
C LEU A 60 -3.50 -14.42 -11.73
N PRO A 61 -3.98 -15.62 -12.12
CA PRO A 61 -3.08 -16.67 -12.62
C PRO A 61 -2.23 -16.25 -13.81
N ARG A 62 -2.72 -15.33 -14.65
CA ARG A 62 -1.98 -14.79 -15.80
C ARG A 62 -0.99 -13.71 -15.40
N TYR A 63 -1.23 -13.05 -14.24
CA TYR A 63 -0.37 -11.99 -13.72
C TYR A 63 0.83 -12.54 -12.93
N LEU A 64 0.74 -13.77 -12.42
CA LEU A 64 1.82 -14.41 -11.66
C LEU A 64 3.11 -14.55 -12.48
N GLY A 65 4.21 -14.81 -11.77
CA GLY A 65 5.55 -14.95 -12.35
C GLY A 65 6.35 -13.65 -12.33
N LYS A 66 7.44 -13.60 -13.12
CA LYS A 66 8.41 -12.50 -13.15
C LYS A 66 7.92 -11.36 -14.04
N TRP A 67 8.13 -10.15 -13.55
CA TRP A 67 7.98 -8.89 -14.26
C TRP A 67 9.24 -8.06 -14.10
N TYR A 68 9.66 -7.38 -15.18
CA TYR A 68 10.73 -6.40 -15.18
C TYR A 68 10.15 -5.02 -14.95
N GLU A 69 10.78 -4.24 -14.10
CA GLU A 69 10.43 -2.85 -13.92
C GLU A 69 11.08 -2.01 -15.00
N ILE A 70 10.29 -1.46 -15.91
CA ILE A 70 10.77 -0.68 -17.07
C ILE A 70 11.00 0.77 -16.68
N ALA A 71 10.10 1.32 -15.86
CA ALA A 71 10.22 2.68 -15.35
C ALA A 71 9.47 2.84 -14.03
N ARG A 72 9.90 3.81 -13.22
CA ARG A 72 9.25 4.16 -11.97
C ARG A 72 9.36 5.64 -11.65
N PHE A 73 8.54 6.14 -10.74
CA PHE A 73 8.88 7.33 -9.97
C PHE A 73 9.91 6.96 -8.90
N ASP A 74 10.77 7.93 -8.56
CA ASP A 74 11.83 7.69 -7.59
C ASP A 74 11.27 7.58 -6.16
N HIS A 75 11.71 6.53 -5.45
CA HIS A 75 11.35 6.28 -4.06
C HIS A 75 12.56 5.78 -3.28
N SER A 76 12.66 6.19 -2.02
CA SER A 76 13.79 5.88 -1.14
C SER A 76 14.04 4.37 -0.94
N PHE A 77 13.04 3.52 -1.17
CA PHE A 77 13.19 2.05 -1.06
C PHE A 77 13.69 1.38 -2.34
N GLU A 78 13.81 2.14 -3.45
CA GLU A 78 14.30 1.67 -4.76
C GLU A 78 15.39 2.59 -5.33
N GLU A 79 15.79 3.63 -4.57
CA GLU A 79 16.78 4.61 -4.99
C GLU A 79 18.11 3.94 -5.36
N GLY A 80 18.64 4.27 -6.54
CA GLY A 80 19.91 3.74 -7.03
C GLY A 80 19.88 2.30 -7.54
N LEU A 81 18.72 1.61 -7.51
CA LEU A 81 18.61 0.24 -8.01
C LEU A 81 18.43 0.19 -9.53
N SER A 82 19.14 -0.74 -10.16
CA SER A 82 18.99 -1.19 -11.55
C SER A 82 18.57 -2.67 -11.59
N GLU A 83 18.28 -3.23 -12.75
CA GLU A 83 17.87 -4.65 -12.94
C GLU A 83 16.66 -5.04 -12.08
N VAL A 84 15.78 -4.07 -11.78
CA VAL A 84 14.67 -4.29 -10.84
C VAL A 84 13.62 -5.22 -11.43
N THR A 85 13.23 -6.21 -10.64
CA THR A 85 12.19 -7.18 -10.99
C THR A 85 11.24 -7.42 -9.84
N ALA A 86 9.99 -7.73 -10.17
CA ALA A 86 8.98 -8.20 -9.22
C ALA A 86 8.53 -9.61 -9.61
N THR A 87 8.51 -10.54 -8.66
CA THR A 87 8.01 -11.89 -8.88
C THR A 87 6.81 -12.15 -7.98
N TYR A 88 5.71 -12.54 -8.62
CA TYR A 88 4.44 -12.82 -7.94
C TYR A 88 4.15 -14.31 -7.92
N SER A 89 3.79 -14.88 -6.77
CA SER A 89 3.39 -16.27 -6.63
C SER A 89 2.25 -16.42 -5.64
N MET A 90 1.49 -17.51 -5.75
CA MET A 90 0.40 -17.79 -4.81
C MET A 90 0.96 -18.14 -3.44
N ARG A 91 0.23 -17.73 -2.41
CA ARG A 91 0.43 -18.10 -1.01
C ARG A 91 -0.63 -19.13 -0.60
N ASP A 92 -0.32 -19.94 0.40
CA ASP A 92 -1.26 -20.94 0.93
C ASP A 92 -2.50 -20.32 1.59
N ASP A 93 -2.42 -19.04 2.00
CA ASP A 93 -3.52 -18.29 2.60
C ASP A 93 -4.41 -17.57 1.57
N GLY A 94 -4.23 -17.85 0.29
CA GLY A 94 -5.00 -17.24 -0.82
C GLY A 94 -4.48 -15.85 -1.24
N GLY A 95 -3.47 -15.30 -0.56
CA GLY A 95 -2.79 -14.07 -0.96
C GLY A 95 -1.73 -14.28 -2.03
N VAL A 96 -1.05 -13.21 -2.39
CA VAL A 96 0.06 -13.18 -3.34
C VAL A 96 1.36 -12.86 -2.60
N LYS A 97 2.35 -13.70 -2.75
CA LYS A 97 3.73 -13.41 -2.36
C LYS A 97 4.36 -12.53 -3.42
N VAL A 98 5.02 -11.46 -3.01
CA VAL A 98 5.74 -10.52 -3.87
C VAL A 98 7.20 -10.56 -3.48
N ILE A 99 8.09 -10.82 -4.44
CA ILE A 99 9.53 -10.68 -4.28
C ILE A 99 9.99 -9.58 -5.22
N ASN A 100 10.42 -8.46 -4.66
CA ASN A 100 11.13 -7.42 -5.41
C ASN A 100 12.62 -7.63 -5.26
N ARG A 101 13.36 -7.56 -6.38
CA ARG A 101 14.81 -7.72 -6.42
C ARG A 101 15.41 -6.65 -7.31
N GLY A 102 16.47 -6.00 -6.86
CA GLY A 102 17.21 -4.98 -7.61
C GLY A 102 18.71 -5.06 -7.35
N PHE A 103 19.50 -4.52 -8.26
CA PHE A 103 20.97 -4.46 -8.14
C PHE A 103 21.39 -3.04 -7.72
N SER A 104 22.03 -2.91 -6.57
CA SER A 104 22.69 -1.69 -6.12
C SER A 104 24.05 -1.56 -6.76
N LYS A 105 24.21 -0.60 -7.68
CA LYS A 105 25.51 -0.32 -8.32
C LYS A 105 26.53 0.24 -7.32
N GLU A 106 26.07 0.97 -6.32
CA GLU A 106 26.92 1.59 -5.28
C GLU A 106 27.53 0.52 -4.37
N GLU A 107 26.72 -0.42 -3.92
CA GLU A 107 27.15 -1.49 -3.01
C GLU A 107 27.65 -2.74 -3.75
N ASN A 108 27.46 -2.80 -5.06
CA ASN A 108 27.77 -3.95 -5.91
C ASN A 108 27.13 -5.25 -5.40
N THR A 109 25.86 -5.16 -4.98
CA THR A 109 25.09 -6.27 -4.40
C THR A 109 23.65 -6.29 -4.90
N TRP A 110 23.02 -7.45 -4.76
CA TRP A 110 21.61 -7.62 -5.01
C TRP A 110 20.84 -7.45 -3.72
N ASP A 111 19.81 -6.59 -3.76
CA ASP A 111 18.84 -6.42 -2.71
C ASP A 111 17.56 -7.17 -3.04
N GLU A 112 16.93 -7.72 -2.02
CA GLU A 112 15.66 -8.43 -2.15
C GLU A 112 14.72 -8.05 -0.99
N ALA A 113 13.45 -7.81 -1.33
CA ALA A 113 12.39 -7.56 -0.38
C ALA A 113 11.21 -8.50 -0.62
N GLU A 114 10.78 -9.20 0.43
CA GLU A 114 9.59 -10.04 0.40
C GLU A 114 8.37 -9.28 0.96
N GLY A 115 7.30 -9.24 0.18
CA GLY A 115 6.02 -8.68 0.56
C GLY A 115 4.88 -9.66 0.36
N LYS A 116 3.69 -9.24 0.78
CA LYS A 116 2.44 -9.95 0.56
C LYS A 116 1.36 -9.01 0.08
N ALA A 117 0.52 -9.48 -0.84
CA ALA A 117 -0.58 -8.71 -1.35
C ALA A 117 -1.90 -9.49 -1.27
N TYR A 118 -3.00 -8.75 -1.18
CA TYR A 118 -4.36 -9.28 -1.13
C TYR A 118 -5.27 -8.36 -1.93
N PHE A 119 -6.31 -8.89 -2.55
CA PHE A 119 -7.34 -8.07 -3.16
C PHE A 119 -8.02 -7.16 -2.14
N VAL A 120 -8.39 -5.95 -2.56
CA VAL A 120 -9.11 -5.00 -1.71
C VAL A 120 -10.61 -5.30 -1.73
N GLU A 121 -11.17 -5.53 -2.92
CA GLU A 121 -12.61 -5.78 -3.12
C GLU A 121 -12.84 -7.09 -3.88
N SER A 122 -12.55 -7.13 -5.17
CA SER A 122 -12.83 -8.24 -6.07
C SER A 122 -11.57 -8.85 -6.66
N GLU A 123 -11.51 -10.15 -6.81
CA GLU A 123 -10.40 -10.87 -7.47
C GLU A 123 -10.35 -10.62 -8.99
N THR A 124 -11.41 -10.04 -9.55
CA THR A 124 -11.49 -9.68 -10.98
C THR A 124 -11.18 -8.21 -11.24
N THR A 125 -10.84 -7.44 -10.20
CA THR A 125 -10.44 -6.04 -10.30
C THR A 125 -8.96 -5.90 -9.97
N GLY A 126 -8.19 -5.20 -10.81
CA GLY A 126 -6.76 -5.00 -10.63
C GLY A 126 -6.41 -4.06 -9.47
N HIS A 127 -7.04 -4.26 -8.29
CA HIS A 127 -6.81 -3.48 -7.08
C HIS A 127 -6.45 -4.38 -5.90
N LEU A 128 -5.16 -4.37 -5.56
CA LEU A 128 -4.61 -5.09 -4.43
C LEU A 128 -4.08 -4.10 -3.38
N LYS A 129 -3.86 -4.60 -2.20
CA LYS A 129 -3.07 -3.95 -1.14
C LYS A 129 -1.83 -4.77 -0.89
N VAL A 130 -0.67 -4.11 -0.84
CA VAL A 130 0.64 -4.75 -0.65
C VAL A 130 1.28 -4.28 0.65
N SER A 131 1.99 -5.18 1.33
CA SER A 131 2.77 -4.90 2.52
C SER A 131 4.13 -5.59 2.46
N PHE A 132 5.18 -4.81 2.65
CA PHE A 132 6.55 -5.28 2.91
C PHE A 132 6.91 -5.18 4.39
N PHE A 133 6.17 -4.35 5.14
CA PHE A 133 6.37 -4.13 6.58
C PHE A 133 5.00 -4.19 7.29
N GLY A 134 4.58 -5.37 7.71
CA GLY A 134 3.31 -5.50 8.44
C GLY A 134 3.31 -4.70 9.76
N PRO A 135 2.18 -4.13 10.18
CA PRO A 135 0.83 -4.37 9.66
C PRO A 135 0.35 -3.38 8.57
N PHE A 136 1.24 -2.54 8.04
CA PHE A 136 0.88 -1.47 7.11
C PHE A 136 0.74 -1.98 5.68
N TYR A 137 -0.31 -1.55 4.99
CA TYR A 137 -0.60 -1.86 3.60
C TYR A 137 -0.74 -0.58 2.80
N ALA A 138 -0.26 -0.60 1.56
CA ALA A 138 -0.48 0.43 0.56
C ALA A 138 -1.24 -0.13 -0.64
N SER A 139 -1.98 0.71 -1.36
CA SER A 139 -2.62 0.33 -2.61
C SER A 139 -1.60 -0.08 -3.66
N TYR A 140 -1.97 -1.07 -4.44
CA TYR A 140 -1.36 -1.49 -5.68
C TYR A 140 -2.46 -1.57 -6.73
N VAL A 141 -2.54 -0.54 -7.58
CA VAL A 141 -3.63 -0.38 -8.55
C VAL A 141 -3.07 -0.56 -9.95
N ILE A 142 -3.49 -1.60 -10.63
CA ILE A 142 -3.19 -1.83 -12.05
C ILE A 142 -4.16 -0.97 -12.85
N MET A 143 -3.70 0.17 -13.37
CA MET A 143 -4.54 1.14 -14.09
C MET A 143 -4.53 0.94 -15.62
N GLU A 144 -3.60 0.15 -16.13
CA GLU A 144 -3.55 -0.33 -17.51
C GLU A 144 -2.87 -1.70 -17.54
N LEU A 145 -3.36 -2.59 -18.41
CA LEU A 145 -2.87 -3.95 -18.57
C LEU A 145 -3.10 -4.42 -20.00
N ASP A 146 -2.11 -5.04 -20.60
CA ASP A 146 -2.31 -5.84 -21.82
C ASP A 146 -3.18 -7.05 -21.50
N LYS A 147 -4.48 -6.93 -21.72
CA LYS A 147 -5.47 -7.98 -21.38
C LYS A 147 -5.36 -9.22 -22.25
N GLU A 148 -4.83 -9.09 -23.45
CA GLU A 148 -4.67 -10.22 -24.39
C GLU A 148 -3.42 -11.05 -24.06
N GLY A 149 -2.29 -10.40 -23.88
CA GLY A 149 -1.00 -11.07 -23.73
C GLY A 149 -0.45 -11.06 -22.29
N TYR A 150 -0.92 -10.14 -21.42
CA TYR A 150 -0.32 -9.87 -20.11
C TYR A 150 1.17 -9.56 -20.18
N GLN A 151 1.56 -8.81 -21.23
CA GLN A 151 2.98 -8.50 -21.48
C GLN A 151 3.47 -7.23 -20.81
N TYR A 152 2.57 -6.25 -20.54
CA TYR A 152 2.90 -5.00 -19.89
C TYR A 152 1.75 -4.50 -19.00
N ALA A 153 2.10 -3.71 -18.01
CA ALA A 153 1.14 -3.10 -17.08
C ALA A 153 1.64 -1.73 -16.60
N LEU A 154 0.69 -0.82 -16.30
CA LEU A 154 0.91 0.45 -15.65
C LEU A 154 0.28 0.40 -14.26
N ILE A 155 1.07 0.65 -13.23
CA ILE A 155 0.67 0.49 -11.83
C ILE A 155 0.83 1.81 -11.10
N THR A 156 -0.09 2.11 -10.18
CA THR A 156 0.04 3.19 -9.23
C THR A 156 -0.16 2.72 -7.79
N GLY A 157 0.29 3.53 -6.85
CA GLY A 157 0.09 3.36 -5.42
C GLY A 157 -1.18 4.06 -4.90
N PRO A 158 -1.20 4.44 -3.60
CA PRO A 158 -2.34 5.09 -2.97
C PRO A 158 -2.57 6.54 -3.43
N ASP A 159 -1.57 7.17 -4.03
CA ASP A 159 -1.58 8.54 -4.54
C ASP A 159 -0.72 8.68 -5.80
N LYS A 160 -0.62 9.90 -6.33
CA LYS A 160 0.08 10.18 -7.60
C LYS A 160 1.59 10.35 -7.47
N ASP A 161 2.15 10.14 -6.31
CA ASP A 161 3.59 10.11 -6.13
C ASP A 161 4.18 8.74 -6.52
N TYR A 162 3.31 7.73 -6.75
CA TYR A 162 3.70 6.37 -7.12
C TYR A 162 3.28 6.03 -8.53
N LEU A 163 4.22 5.58 -9.36
CA LEU A 163 3.96 5.10 -10.72
C LEU A 163 5.05 4.10 -11.14
N TRP A 164 4.62 2.96 -11.69
CA TRP A 164 5.51 1.94 -12.26
C TRP A 164 5.01 1.47 -13.61
N ILE A 165 5.94 1.21 -14.52
CA ILE A 165 5.71 0.47 -15.76
C ILE A 165 6.41 -0.88 -15.59
N LEU A 166 5.64 -1.96 -15.67
CA LEU A 166 6.16 -3.33 -15.63
C LEU A 166 5.96 -4.02 -16.97
N ALA A 167 6.88 -4.93 -17.33
CA ALA A 167 6.76 -5.76 -18.52
C ALA A 167 7.31 -7.17 -18.29
N ARG A 168 6.90 -8.12 -19.16
CA ARG A 168 7.42 -9.50 -19.15
C ARG A 168 8.83 -9.61 -19.74
N THR A 169 9.28 -8.61 -20.45
CA THR A 169 10.62 -8.52 -21.05
C THR A 169 11.35 -7.30 -20.50
N PRO A 170 12.69 -7.29 -20.49
CA PRO A 170 13.49 -6.19 -19.97
C PRO A 170 13.40 -4.89 -20.81
N SER A 171 12.63 -4.90 -21.88
CA SER A 171 12.35 -3.74 -22.72
C SER A 171 10.93 -3.82 -23.30
N ILE A 172 10.38 -2.67 -23.69
CA ILE A 172 9.09 -2.55 -24.39
C ILE A 172 9.27 -1.81 -25.70
N SER A 173 8.33 -2.02 -26.64
CA SER A 173 8.34 -1.27 -27.92
C SER A 173 8.00 0.20 -27.66
N GLU A 174 8.43 1.08 -28.60
CA GLU A 174 8.14 2.51 -28.52
C GLU A 174 6.63 2.80 -28.62
N GLU A 175 5.88 1.95 -29.32
CA GLU A 175 4.41 2.03 -29.39
C GLU A 175 3.78 1.79 -28.01
N VAL A 176 4.14 0.70 -27.32
CA VAL A 176 3.69 0.38 -25.97
C VAL A 176 4.07 1.49 -24.99
N ARG A 177 5.32 1.93 -25.05
CA ARG A 177 5.84 3.02 -24.23
C ARG A 177 5.00 4.29 -24.38
N THR A 178 4.76 4.72 -25.61
CA THR A 178 3.97 5.92 -25.91
C THR A 178 2.55 5.81 -25.36
N GLY A 179 1.87 4.68 -25.58
CA GLY A 179 0.52 4.44 -25.06
C GLY A 179 0.42 4.50 -23.54
N LEU A 180 1.39 3.86 -22.84
CA LEU A 180 1.43 3.87 -21.37
C LEU A 180 1.70 5.29 -20.83
N LEU A 181 2.59 6.07 -21.47
CA LEU A 181 2.85 7.46 -21.09
C LEU A 181 1.64 8.37 -21.33
N GLU A 182 0.90 8.18 -22.41
CA GLU A 182 -0.34 8.92 -22.68
C GLU A 182 -1.42 8.59 -21.64
N LYS A 183 -1.57 7.32 -21.29
CA LYS A 183 -2.47 6.88 -20.22
C LYS A 183 -2.13 7.54 -18.90
N ALA A 184 -0.85 7.52 -18.48
CA ALA A 184 -0.38 8.16 -17.26
C ALA A 184 -0.66 9.68 -17.27
N ARG A 185 -0.32 10.38 -18.37
CA ARG A 185 -0.61 11.83 -18.49
C ARG A 185 -2.11 12.14 -18.39
N SER A 186 -2.97 11.35 -19.03
CA SER A 186 -4.42 11.53 -18.98
C SER A 186 -4.98 11.37 -17.57
N ALA A 187 -4.38 10.52 -16.77
CA ALA A 187 -4.68 10.35 -15.35
C ALA A 187 -4.04 11.42 -14.44
N GLY A 188 -3.23 12.35 -15.03
CA GLY A 188 -2.65 13.49 -14.33
C GLY A 188 -1.30 13.22 -13.67
N TYR A 189 -0.54 12.23 -14.17
CA TYR A 189 0.84 11.97 -13.72
C TYR A 189 1.84 12.83 -14.53
N ASP A 190 2.86 13.35 -13.85
CA ASP A 190 3.98 14.01 -14.49
C ASP A 190 5.03 12.98 -14.93
N VAL A 191 4.85 12.48 -16.16
CA VAL A 191 5.72 11.43 -16.72
C VAL A 191 7.17 11.87 -16.94
N SER A 192 7.49 13.17 -16.82
CA SER A 192 8.87 13.65 -16.89
C SER A 192 9.72 13.22 -15.69
N LYS A 193 9.06 12.81 -14.59
CA LYS A 193 9.69 12.30 -13.37
C LYS A 193 10.06 10.82 -13.44
N LEU A 194 9.66 10.10 -14.51
CA LEU A 194 9.97 8.68 -14.65
C LEU A 194 11.48 8.46 -14.82
N ILE A 195 12.02 7.58 -13.97
CA ILE A 195 13.32 6.98 -14.11
C ILE A 195 13.16 5.70 -14.94
N TRP A 196 13.96 5.56 -16.01
CA TRP A 196 13.99 4.37 -16.83
C TRP A 196 15.04 3.40 -16.26
N VAL A 197 14.58 2.19 -15.92
CA VAL A 197 15.42 1.18 -15.28
C VAL A 197 16.27 0.48 -16.33
N GLU A 198 17.59 0.40 -16.07
CA GLU A 198 18.51 -0.32 -16.94
C GLU A 198 18.46 -1.83 -16.64
N HIS A 199 18.43 -2.62 -17.72
CA HIS A 199 18.51 -4.07 -17.69
C HIS A 199 19.60 -4.55 -18.64
N GLY A 200 20.33 -5.60 -18.29
CA GLY A 200 21.38 -6.15 -19.15
C GLY A 200 22.56 -6.78 -18.41
N GLN A 201 22.52 -6.80 -17.07
CA GLN A 201 23.59 -7.34 -16.24
C GLN A 201 23.20 -8.67 -15.54
N GLU A 202 22.14 -9.36 -15.96
CA GLU A 202 21.68 -10.62 -15.33
C GLU A 202 22.74 -11.76 -15.34
N ASN A 203 23.91 -11.56 -15.97
CA ASN A 203 24.95 -12.57 -16.13
C ASN A 203 26.32 -12.23 -15.50
N LEU A 204 26.34 -11.31 -14.50
CA LEU A 204 27.56 -11.03 -13.74
C LEU A 204 27.52 -11.63 -12.34
#